data_07ac9ff0761baaff29db30b626683f8f
#
_entry.id   07ac9ff0761baaff29db30b626683f8f
#
_cell.length_a   1.000
_cell.length_b   1.000
_cell.length_c   1.000
_cell.angle_alpha   90.00
_cell.angle_beta   90.00
_cell.angle_gamma   90.00
#
_symmetry.space_group_name_H-M   'P 1'
#
loop_
_entity.id
_entity.type
_entity.pdbx_description
1 polymer ?
#
loop_
_entity_poly.entity_id
_entity_poly.type
_entity_poly.pdbx_seq_one_letter_code
_entity_poly.pdbx_strand_id
1 'polypeptide(L)'
;MTPAPGGFGRAPRGGRAPSRRTGAAMAAEAATFALASAAHFATGFTDAAIPELLIAAVLGLGSSAVLFQWPHAWGAAAATTSFAALGTIVGLTIIAAGRQDAPDLAYHATILAALAATLIALWRRRDAARRPVSWPRPPSV
;
A
#
# COMPACT_ATOMS: atom_id res chain seq x y z
N MET A 1 10.86 -43.80 33.13
CA MET A 1 10.64 -42.35 32.99
C MET A 1 10.65 -42.00 31.52
N THR A 2 9.47 -41.82 30.91
CA THR A 2 9.30 -41.51 29.49
C THR A 2 9.25 -39.97 29.36
N PRO A 3 10.06 -39.33 28.51
CA PRO A 3 9.99 -37.90 28.34
C PRO A 3 8.68 -37.51 27.61
N ALA A 4 8.01 -36.49 28.11
CA ALA A 4 6.81 -35.94 27.51
C ALA A 4 7.10 -35.38 26.10
N PRO A 5 6.20 -35.61 25.11
CA PRO A 5 6.39 -35.08 23.76
C PRO A 5 6.34 -33.54 23.80
N GLY A 6 7.44 -32.94 23.32
CA GLY A 6 7.70 -31.52 23.30
C GLY A 6 6.58 -30.73 22.63
N GLY A 7 6.30 -29.56 23.21
CA GLY A 7 5.26 -28.63 22.79
C GLY A 7 5.37 -28.27 21.31
N PHE A 8 4.26 -28.49 20.62
CA PHE A 8 4.07 -28.01 19.26
C PHE A 8 4.20 -26.48 19.24
N GLY A 9 5.31 -26.02 18.70
CA GLY A 9 5.54 -24.60 18.45
C GLY A 9 4.35 -24.04 17.67
N ARG A 10 3.64 -23.09 18.27
CA ARG A 10 2.59 -22.35 17.57
C ARG A 10 3.22 -21.70 16.35
N ALA A 11 2.88 -22.19 15.17
CA ALA A 11 3.19 -21.53 13.93
C ALA A 11 2.78 -20.04 14.05
N PRO A 12 3.63 -19.11 13.62
CA PRO A 12 3.28 -17.68 13.67
C PRO A 12 1.97 -17.50 12.92
N ARG A 13 0.96 -16.94 13.59
CA ARG A 13 -0.32 -16.56 12.99
C ARG A 13 -0.05 -15.48 11.95
N GLY A 14 0.33 -15.90 10.75
CA GLY A 14 0.48 -15.01 9.61
C GLY A 14 -0.84 -14.31 9.35
N GLY A 15 -0.88 -13.00 9.54
CA GLY A 15 -2.01 -12.19 9.14
C GLY A 15 -2.34 -12.49 7.67
N ARG A 16 -3.64 -12.54 7.33
CA ARG A 16 -4.09 -12.84 5.97
C ARG A 16 -3.40 -11.90 4.99
N ALA A 17 -2.69 -12.45 4.02
CA ALA A 17 -1.99 -11.68 2.99
C ALA A 17 -2.96 -10.71 2.28
N PRO A 18 -2.49 -9.52 1.83
CA PRO A 18 -3.29 -8.61 1.02
C PRO A 18 -3.84 -9.33 -0.23
N SER A 19 -5.00 -8.91 -0.72
CA SER A 19 -5.59 -9.54 -1.90
C SER A 19 -4.87 -9.13 -3.19
N ARG A 20 -4.93 -9.97 -4.21
CA ARG A 20 -4.44 -9.62 -5.55
C ARG A 20 -5.09 -8.34 -6.09
N ARG A 21 -6.35 -8.05 -5.73
CA ARG A 21 -7.02 -6.79 -6.08
C ARG A 21 -6.29 -5.58 -5.48
N THR A 22 -5.82 -5.68 -4.25
CA THR A 22 -5.00 -4.62 -3.62
C THR A 22 -3.69 -4.44 -4.38
N GLY A 23 -3.00 -5.54 -4.73
CA GLY A 23 -1.79 -5.47 -5.55
C GLY A 23 -2.04 -4.83 -6.92
N ALA A 24 -3.14 -5.18 -7.59
CA ALA A 24 -3.51 -4.58 -8.87
C ALA A 24 -3.82 -3.07 -8.74
N ALA A 25 -4.50 -2.64 -7.68
CA ALA A 25 -4.73 -1.22 -7.41
C ALA A 25 -3.40 -0.47 -7.23
N MET A 26 -2.47 -1.00 -6.42
CA MET A 26 -1.14 -0.42 -6.24
C MET A 26 -0.33 -0.38 -7.55
N ALA A 27 -0.47 -1.40 -8.42
CA ALA A 27 0.17 -1.40 -9.74
C ALA A 27 -0.39 -0.28 -10.64
N ALA A 28 -1.71 -0.05 -10.61
CA ALA A 28 -2.34 1.04 -11.34
C ALA A 28 -1.88 2.41 -10.82
N GLU A 29 -1.80 2.58 -9.50
CA GLU A 29 -1.26 3.80 -8.87
C GLU A 29 0.21 4.03 -9.28
N ALA A 30 1.05 2.98 -9.26
CA ALA A 30 2.44 3.06 -9.70
C ALA A 30 2.56 3.46 -11.18
N ALA A 31 1.73 2.89 -12.05
CA ALA A 31 1.68 3.24 -13.47
C ALA A 31 1.27 4.71 -13.68
N THR A 32 0.34 5.21 -12.88
CA THR A 32 -0.09 6.61 -12.94
C THR A 32 1.06 7.57 -12.61
N PHE A 33 1.84 7.30 -11.56
CA PHE A 33 3.05 8.08 -11.24
C PHE A 33 4.12 7.97 -12.33
N ALA A 34 4.33 6.80 -12.91
CA ALA A 34 5.28 6.63 -14.01
C ALA A 34 4.89 7.45 -15.24
N LEU A 35 3.59 7.51 -15.56
CA LEU A 35 3.08 8.34 -16.67
C LEU A 35 3.23 9.83 -16.38
N ALA A 36 2.91 10.29 -15.18
CA ALA A 36 3.11 11.68 -14.77
C ALA A 36 4.58 12.08 -14.84
N SER A 37 5.47 11.23 -14.28
CA SER A 37 6.92 11.42 -14.38
C SER A 37 7.39 11.54 -15.83
N ALA A 38 6.93 10.67 -16.71
CA ALA A 38 7.26 10.73 -18.15
C ALA A 38 6.78 12.04 -18.80
N ALA A 39 5.58 12.51 -18.45
CA ALA A 39 5.05 13.79 -18.94
C ALA A 39 5.90 14.97 -18.44
N HIS A 40 6.33 14.96 -17.18
CA HIS A 40 7.21 15.99 -16.62
C HIS A 40 8.60 15.98 -17.26
N PHE A 41 9.17 14.80 -17.54
CA PHE A 41 10.43 14.72 -18.31
C PHE A 41 10.27 15.29 -19.71
N ALA A 42 9.16 15.01 -20.39
CA ALA A 42 8.90 15.52 -21.74
C ALA A 42 8.79 17.05 -21.81
N THR A 43 8.38 17.68 -20.70
CA THR A 43 8.27 19.15 -20.57
C THR A 43 9.50 19.80 -19.94
N GLY A 44 10.53 19.03 -19.59
CA GLY A 44 11.75 19.51 -18.93
C GLY A 44 11.59 19.81 -17.44
N PHE A 45 10.47 19.41 -16.82
CA PHE A 45 10.21 19.65 -15.41
C PHE A 45 10.76 18.51 -14.54
N THR A 46 12.07 18.39 -14.46
CA THR A 46 12.80 17.30 -13.81
C THR A 46 12.57 17.24 -12.28
N ASP A 47 12.33 18.39 -11.65
CA ASP A 47 12.13 18.48 -10.19
C ASP A 47 10.88 17.73 -9.70
N ALA A 48 9.85 17.61 -10.54
CA ALA A 48 8.69 16.80 -10.28
C ALA A 48 8.87 15.36 -10.81
N ALA A 49 9.49 15.22 -11.98
CA ALA A 49 9.64 13.94 -12.65
C ALA A 49 10.41 12.91 -11.80
N ILE A 50 11.51 13.30 -11.16
CA ILE A 50 12.37 12.41 -10.38
C ILE A 50 11.64 11.86 -9.13
N PRO A 51 11.02 12.69 -8.27
CA PRO A 51 10.24 12.17 -7.14
C PRO A 51 9.09 11.24 -7.56
N GLU A 52 8.37 11.56 -8.62
CA GLU A 52 7.28 10.73 -9.13
C GLU A 52 7.78 9.36 -9.62
N LEU A 53 8.91 9.33 -10.34
CA LEU A 53 9.52 8.08 -10.75
C LEU A 53 9.93 7.22 -9.55
N LEU A 54 10.48 7.84 -8.51
CA LEU A 54 10.84 7.14 -7.27
C LEU A 54 9.59 6.54 -6.60
N ILE A 55 8.51 7.33 -6.50
CA ILE A 55 7.24 6.85 -5.94
C ILE A 55 6.70 5.68 -6.77
N ALA A 56 6.72 5.79 -8.10
CA ALA A 56 6.30 4.71 -9.00
C ALA A 56 7.09 3.42 -8.77
N ALA A 57 8.41 3.51 -8.66
CA ALA A 57 9.28 2.35 -8.41
C ALA A 57 8.98 1.69 -7.05
N VAL A 58 8.85 2.50 -6.00
CA VAL A 58 8.55 2.03 -4.63
C VAL A 58 7.17 1.36 -4.56
N LEU A 59 6.13 1.96 -5.15
CA LEU A 59 4.80 1.36 -5.24
C LEU A 59 4.81 0.07 -6.06
N GLY A 60 5.56 0.04 -7.15
CA GLY A 60 5.74 -1.15 -7.99
C GLY A 60 6.33 -2.32 -7.21
N LEU A 61 7.33 -2.06 -6.35
CA LEU A 61 7.90 -3.07 -5.44
C LEU A 61 6.85 -3.57 -4.44
N GLY A 62 6.09 -2.67 -3.81
CA GLY A 62 5.02 -3.02 -2.88
C GLY A 62 3.91 -3.84 -3.55
N SER A 63 3.50 -3.43 -4.75
CA SER A 63 2.55 -4.17 -5.59
C SER A 63 3.06 -5.58 -5.91
N SER A 64 4.30 -5.71 -6.32
CA SER A 64 4.95 -7.00 -6.63
C SER A 64 4.95 -7.92 -5.41
N ALA A 65 5.29 -7.40 -4.23
CA ALA A 65 5.25 -8.17 -2.99
C ALA A 65 3.85 -8.75 -2.70
N VAL A 66 2.78 -7.98 -3.00
CA VAL A 66 1.40 -8.43 -2.83
C VAL A 66 1.01 -9.45 -3.91
N LEU A 67 1.31 -9.18 -5.18
CA LEU A 67 0.90 -10.03 -6.30
C LEU A 67 1.58 -11.40 -6.25
N PHE A 68 2.85 -11.44 -5.86
CA PHE A 68 3.64 -12.67 -5.73
C PHE A 68 3.58 -13.28 -4.33
N GLN A 69 2.75 -12.72 -3.42
CA GLN A 69 2.52 -13.24 -2.07
C GLN A 69 3.82 -13.42 -1.26
N TRP A 70 4.73 -12.45 -1.33
CA TRP A 70 5.99 -12.52 -0.60
C TRP A 70 5.78 -12.55 0.91
N PRO A 71 6.73 -13.13 1.67
CA PRO A 71 6.74 -12.95 3.11
C PRO A 71 6.69 -11.46 3.46
N HIS A 72 5.85 -11.10 4.45
CA HIS A 72 5.65 -9.70 4.86
C HIS A 72 4.99 -8.78 3.81
N ALA A 73 4.31 -9.31 2.77
CA ALA A 73 3.63 -8.52 1.73
C ALA A 73 2.73 -7.42 2.30
N TRP A 74 2.07 -7.65 3.45
CA TRP A 74 1.26 -6.62 4.11
C TRP A 74 2.11 -5.43 4.56
N GLY A 75 3.24 -5.68 5.21
CA GLY A 75 4.15 -4.63 5.68
C GLY A 75 4.75 -3.85 4.52
N ALA A 76 5.18 -4.55 3.46
CA ALA A 76 5.68 -3.93 2.24
C ALA A 76 4.62 -3.03 1.60
N ALA A 77 3.39 -3.53 1.41
CA ALA A 77 2.30 -2.74 0.83
C ALA A 77 1.98 -1.51 1.67
N ALA A 78 1.85 -1.65 2.99
CA ALA A 78 1.57 -0.52 3.87
C ALA A 78 2.69 0.53 3.84
N ALA A 79 3.95 0.12 3.91
CA ALA A 79 5.09 1.03 3.89
C ALA A 79 5.21 1.78 2.56
N THR A 80 5.12 1.08 1.43
CA THR A 80 5.25 1.70 0.10
C THR A 80 4.08 2.62 -0.23
N THR A 81 2.85 2.25 0.14
CA THR A 81 1.68 3.14 -0.05
C THR A 81 1.74 4.37 0.87
N SER A 82 2.20 4.21 2.12
CA SER A 82 2.42 5.35 3.02
C SER A 82 3.50 6.29 2.50
N PHE A 83 4.59 5.76 1.98
CA PHE A 83 5.65 6.55 1.35
C PHE A 83 5.11 7.36 0.16
N ALA A 84 4.33 6.72 -0.72
CA ALA A 84 3.68 7.38 -1.84
C ALA A 84 2.73 8.50 -1.40
N ALA A 85 1.89 8.24 -0.38
CA ALA A 85 0.97 9.23 0.15
C ALA A 85 1.70 10.45 0.74
N LEU A 86 2.78 10.23 1.49
CA LEU A 86 3.61 11.31 2.03
C LEU A 86 4.27 12.11 0.90
N GLY A 87 4.84 11.47 -0.11
CA GLY A 87 5.41 12.13 -1.26
C GLY A 87 4.38 12.98 -2.03
N THR A 88 3.17 12.46 -2.20
CA THR A 88 2.06 13.21 -2.83
C THR A 88 1.64 14.43 -2.00
N ILE A 89 1.59 14.31 -0.67
CA ILE A 89 1.30 15.46 0.21
C ILE A 89 2.38 16.53 0.07
N VAL A 90 3.66 16.14 0.05
CA VAL A 90 4.76 17.09 -0.17
C VAL A 90 4.63 17.77 -1.53
N GLY A 91 4.35 17.00 -2.60
CA GLY A 91 4.09 17.56 -3.94
C GLY A 91 2.95 18.58 -3.93
N LEU A 92 1.81 18.24 -3.31
CA LEU A 92 0.68 19.16 -3.17
C LEU A 92 1.05 20.44 -2.44
N THR A 93 1.85 20.40 -1.39
CA THR A 93 2.27 21.60 -0.66
C THR A 93 3.16 22.51 -1.50
N ILE A 94 4.04 21.93 -2.33
CA ILE A 94 4.90 22.67 -3.25
C ILE A 94 4.07 23.36 -4.35
N ILE A 95 3.11 22.63 -4.94
CA ILE A 95 2.21 23.15 -5.98
C ILE A 95 1.36 24.28 -5.41
N ALA A 96 0.78 24.11 -4.23
CA ALA A 96 -0.06 25.11 -3.58
C ALA A 96 0.72 26.40 -3.23
N ALA A 97 2.03 26.29 -2.94
CA ALA A 97 2.89 27.42 -2.61
C ALA A 97 3.41 28.20 -3.83
N GLY A 98 3.45 27.56 -5.02
CA GLY A 98 4.10 28.15 -6.18
C GLY A 98 3.22 28.29 -7.42
N ARG A 99 2.98 27.22 -8.13
CA ARG A 99 2.22 27.16 -9.38
C ARG A 99 0.85 26.55 -9.10
N GLN A 100 -0.19 27.34 -9.17
CA GLN A 100 -1.57 26.82 -9.13
C GLN A 100 -1.97 26.33 -10.53
N ASP A 101 -1.43 25.20 -10.97
CA ASP A 101 -1.90 24.54 -12.16
C ASP A 101 -3.07 23.59 -11.77
N ALA A 102 -4.27 23.93 -12.23
CA ALA A 102 -5.48 23.21 -11.84
C ALA A 102 -5.46 21.71 -12.24
N PRO A 103 -4.97 21.31 -13.43
CA PRO A 103 -4.80 19.91 -13.77
C PRO A 103 -3.87 19.14 -12.84
N ASP A 104 -2.75 19.73 -12.48
CA ASP A 104 -1.76 19.10 -11.60
C ASP A 104 -2.30 18.96 -10.16
N LEU A 105 -2.98 19.98 -9.66
CA LEU A 105 -3.68 19.90 -8.37
C LEU A 105 -4.75 18.80 -8.36
N ALA A 106 -5.56 18.72 -9.41
CA ALA A 106 -6.60 17.68 -9.53
C ALA A 106 -6.01 16.27 -9.60
N TYR A 107 -4.90 16.10 -10.33
CA TYR A 107 -4.15 14.85 -10.39
C TYR A 107 -3.69 14.42 -8.98
N HIS A 108 -2.98 15.29 -8.28
CA HIS A 108 -2.43 14.98 -6.95
C HIS A 108 -3.52 14.70 -5.92
N ALA A 109 -4.63 15.44 -5.95
CA ALA A 109 -5.77 15.19 -5.07
C ALA A 109 -6.42 13.82 -5.35
N THR A 110 -6.57 13.46 -6.63
CA THR A 110 -7.16 12.19 -7.04
C THR A 110 -6.28 11.01 -6.64
N ILE A 111 -4.98 11.08 -6.91
CA ILE A 111 -4.07 9.98 -6.57
C ILE A 111 -3.92 9.85 -5.05
N LEU A 112 -3.94 10.95 -4.29
CA LEU A 112 -3.92 10.90 -2.84
C LEU A 112 -5.17 10.21 -2.27
N ALA A 113 -6.35 10.47 -2.85
CA ALA A 113 -7.58 9.78 -2.48
C ALA A 113 -7.50 8.27 -2.77
N ALA A 114 -6.92 7.86 -3.91
CA ALA A 114 -6.70 6.46 -4.26
C ALA A 114 -5.74 5.77 -3.27
N LEU A 115 -4.60 6.39 -2.97
CA LEU A 115 -3.63 5.89 -1.98
C LEU A 115 -4.26 5.74 -0.59
N ALA A 116 -5.06 6.71 -0.15
CA ALA A 116 -5.80 6.63 1.11
C ALA A 116 -6.80 5.46 1.11
N ALA A 117 -7.54 5.25 0.03
CA ALA A 117 -8.44 4.11 -0.12
C ALA A 117 -7.70 2.77 -0.06
N THR A 118 -6.53 2.68 -0.69
CA THR A 118 -5.65 1.49 -0.64
C THR A 118 -5.16 1.24 0.79
N LEU A 119 -4.71 2.26 1.52
CA LEU A 119 -4.33 2.15 2.92
C LEU A 119 -5.48 1.67 3.80
N ILE A 120 -6.67 2.27 3.67
CA ILE A 120 -7.87 1.87 4.41
C ILE A 120 -8.21 0.39 4.11
N ALA A 121 -8.14 -0.04 2.86
CA ALA A 121 -8.39 -1.43 2.48
C ALA A 121 -7.39 -2.40 3.12
N LEU A 122 -6.11 -2.03 3.19
CA LEU A 122 -5.06 -2.79 3.86
C LEU A 122 -5.34 -2.94 5.36
N TRP A 123 -5.69 -1.86 6.05
CA TRP A 123 -5.95 -1.86 7.48
C TRP A 123 -7.20 -2.65 7.84
N ARG A 124 -8.32 -2.44 7.13
CA ARG A 124 -9.57 -3.19 7.35
C ARG A 124 -9.36 -4.70 7.25
N ARG A 125 -8.54 -5.16 6.32
CA ARG A 125 -8.23 -6.59 6.16
C ARG A 125 -7.37 -7.13 7.30
N ARG A 126 -6.43 -6.34 7.82
CA ARG A 126 -5.64 -6.70 8.99
C ARG A 126 -6.52 -6.90 10.22
N ASP A 127 -7.44 -5.98 10.46
CA ASP A 127 -8.33 -6.03 11.61
C ASP A 127 -9.31 -7.21 11.52
N ALA A 128 -9.85 -7.48 10.32
CA ALA A 128 -10.70 -8.66 10.10
C ALA A 128 -9.96 -9.98 10.38
N ALA A 129 -8.66 -10.05 10.07
CA ALA A 129 -7.84 -11.23 10.34
C ALA A 129 -7.52 -11.42 11.84
N ARG A 130 -7.62 -10.37 12.65
CA ARG A 130 -7.34 -10.38 14.10
C ARG A 130 -8.56 -10.71 14.96
N ARG A 131 -9.78 -10.68 14.40
CA ARG A 131 -10.99 -10.99 15.16
C ARG A 131 -10.97 -12.45 15.60
N PRO A 132 -11.14 -12.75 16.90
CA PRO A 132 -11.23 -14.12 17.37
C PRO A 132 -12.48 -14.79 16.76
N VAL A 133 -12.32 -16.03 16.32
CA VAL A 133 -13.46 -16.85 15.91
C VAL A 133 -14.32 -17.07 17.17
N SER A 134 -15.53 -16.53 17.19
CA SER A 134 -16.50 -16.83 18.23
C SER A 134 -16.99 -18.26 18.03
N TRP A 135 -16.50 -19.18 18.85
CA TRP A 135 -17.04 -20.53 18.89
C TRP A 135 -18.49 -20.52 19.39
N PRO A 136 -19.39 -21.26 18.77
CA PRO A 136 -20.72 -21.47 19.35
C PRO A 136 -20.56 -22.04 20.76
N ARG A 137 -21.27 -21.45 21.73
CA ARG A 137 -21.32 -22.04 23.06
C ARG A 137 -21.95 -23.43 22.96
N PRO A 138 -21.39 -24.46 23.63
CA PRO A 138 -22.04 -25.76 23.68
C PRO A 138 -23.43 -25.58 24.31
N PRO A 139 -24.44 -26.35 23.85
CA PRO A 139 -25.76 -26.33 24.46
C PRO A 139 -25.62 -26.65 25.95
N SER A 140 -26.30 -25.87 26.79
CA SER A 140 -26.43 -26.17 28.21
C SER A 140 -27.22 -27.44 28.35
N VAL A 141 -26.61 -28.48 28.95
CA VAL A 141 -27.26 -29.77 29.30
C VAL A 141 -28.09 -29.56 30.57
#